data_baf83da0e020e64d70b594c67029d3ee
#
_entry.id   baf83da0e020e64d70b594c67029d3ee
#
_cell.length_a   1.000
_cell.length_b   1.000
_cell.length_c   1.000
_cell.angle_alpha   90.00
_cell.angle_beta   90.00
_cell.angle_gamma   90.00
#
_symmetry.space_group_name_H-M   'P 1'
#
loop_
_entity.id
_entity.type
_entity.pdbx_description
1 polymer ?
#
loop_
_entity_poly.entity_id
_entity_poly.type
_entity_poly.pdbx_seq_one_letter_code
_entity_poly.pdbx_strand_id
1 'polypeptide(L)'
;MTEPGTETIRASRGMVFPGIVAVPAVCHSDEDRKIAVRDAEEEARTMVGDANTIWTDGSRLEDGRVGIGVAWYEHKKEGEVSEERLITKRRNYRTGGKRREGHAGYLGGSRSIRAHGEGWRSGGFSLGGGHEAYDGELAALVYGLVILHGRNQDRTDYTIFTDSTAAMRRLMGDAPGPGQDMAIRAIEIANRITQRGNTITIRWTPAHVGVEGNERADRTAKDAATLPPLRGTGSRFSLAYLKRRTTEGITRGWAEDTRTRMRKSRGAKGRGAYEEPGREARPRIRKELRKARKGVASRFFQLLSGHAMIAPFLKERWKWTDSDRCWWCGGGRQGRDHLFKECTTWKKEIAELWEEVGRIPGRRKDENERDGGPYKSRKGFGFYVRQARARPSNTTVRDLLSNGRYTGAVLDFLGKTRVGEVREGVICK
;
A
#
# COMPACT_ATOMS: atom_id res chain seq x y z
N MET A 1 28.04 2.86 19.93
CA MET A 1 27.05 2.36 18.94
C MET A 1 26.80 3.50 17.99
N THR A 2 27.17 3.39 16.72
CA THR A 2 26.86 4.39 15.70
C THR A 2 25.34 4.36 15.45
N GLU A 3 24.69 5.51 15.44
CA GLU A 3 23.27 5.61 15.11
C GLU A 3 23.00 4.98 13.75
N PRO A 4 21.86 4.25 13.61
CA PRO A 4 21.49 3.66 12.33
C PRO A 4 21.30 4.75 11.28
N GLY A 5 22.06 4.67 10.17
CA GLY A 5 21.95 5.60 9.06
C GLY A 5 20.65 5.37 8.26
N THR A 6 20.21 6.41 7.55
CA THR A 6 19.09 6.35 6.61
C THR A 6 19.61 6.27 5.18
N GLU A 7 18.82 5.70 4.29
CA GLU A 7 19.04 5.74 2.85
C GLU A 7 19.23 7.17 2.35
N THR A 8 20.27 7.41 1.53
CA THR A 8 20.55 8.73 0.96
C THR A 8 19.76 8.92 -0.33
N ILE A 9 19.07 10.05 -0.44
CA ILE A 9 18.27 10.41 -1.62
C ILE A 9 18.88 11.63 -2.30
N ARG A 10 19.05 11.54 -3.62
CA ARG A 10 19.49 12.64 -4.48
C ARG A 10 18.28 13.24 -5.21
N ALA A 11 18.37 14.52 -5.58
CA ALA A 11 17.30 15.21 -6.31
C ALA A 11 16.99 14.55 -7.67
N SER A 12 18.03 14.12 -8.38
CA SER A 12 17.94 13.31 -9.58
C SER A 12 18.95 12.17 -9.50
N ARG A 13 18.66 11.06 -10.14
CA ARG A 13 19.58 9.94 -10.26
C ARG A 13 20.69 10.24 -11.26
N GLY A 14 20.35 10.99 -12.33
CA GLY A 14 21.30 11.37 -13.39
C GLY A 14 21.84 10.20 -14.22
N MET A 15 21.23 9.01 -14.08
CA MET A 15 21.69 7.76 -14.71
C MET A 15 20.51 6.96 -15.22
N VAL A 16 20.66 6.34 -16.38
CA VAL A 16 19.65 5.47 -17.01
C VAL A 16 20.13 4.03 -16.95
N PHE A 17 19.23 3.09 -16.74
CA PHE A 17 19.53 1.68 -16.80
C PHE A 17 19.91 1.30 -18.25
N PRO A 18 21.09 0.66 -18.49
CA PRO A 18 21.61 0.46 -19.84
C PRO A 18 20.99 -0.75 -20.57
N GLY A 19 20.10 -1.49 -19.93
CA GLY A 19 19.40 -2.66 -20.48
C GLY A 19 17.93 -2.39 -20.77
N ILE A 20 17.24 -3.43 -21.18
CA ILE A 20 15.79 -3.41 -21.40
C ILE A 20 15.08 -3.77 -20.09
N VAL A 21 14.08 -2.99 -19.69
CA VAL A 21 13.19 -3.30 -18.57
C VAL A 21 11.77 -3.43 -19.14
N ALA A 22 11.35 -4.68 -19.36
CA ALA A 22 10.06 -5.01 -19.95
C ALA A 22 8.97 -5.05 -18.84
N VAL A 23 8.52 -3.86 -18.41
CA VAL A 23 7.43 -3.74 -17.44
C VAL A 23 6.11 -4.12 -18.10
N PRO A 24 5.27 -4.97 -17.46
CA PRO A 24 3.95 -5.30 -17.99
C PRO A 24 3.13 -4.04 -18.31
N ALA A 25 2.43 -4.06 -19.42
CA ALA A 25 1.50 -3.00 -19.78
C ALA A 25 0.39 -2.86 -18.74
N VAL A 26 -0.16 -1.66 -18.61
CA VAL A 26 -1.34 -1.42 -17.78
C VAL A 26 -2.54 -2.01 -18.51
N CYS A 27 -3.06 -3.12 -18.01
CA CYS A 27 -4.26 -3.76 -18.55
C CYS A 27 -5.50 -2.98 -18.11
N HIS A 28 -6.39 -2.69 -19.06
CA HIS A 28 -7.62 -1.94 -18.82
C HIS A 28 -8.82 -2.86 -18.54
N SER A 29 -8.74 -4.13 -18.92
CA SER A 29 -9.73 -5.16 -18.63
C SER A 29 -9.14 -6.33 -17.83
N ASP A 30 -10.00 -7.08 -17.14
CA ASP A 30 -9.60 -8.29 -16.43
C ASP A 30 -9.13 -9.39 -17.39
N GLU A 31 -9.66 -9.41 -18.62
CA GLU A 31 -9.28 -10.38 -19.64
C GLU A 31 -7.89 -10.11 -20.18
N ASP A 32 -7.57 -8.84 -20.54
CA ASP A 32 -6.22 -8.46 -20.96
C ASP A 32 -5.18 -8.81 -19.89
N ARG A 33 -5.56 -8.64 -18.62
CA ARG A 33 -4.70 -8.99 -17.49
C ARG A 33 -4.41 -10.49 -17.44
N LYS A 34 -5.40 -11.35 -17.65
CA LYS A 34 -5.22 -12.81 -17.65
C LYS A 34 -4.34 -13.25 -18.81
N ILE A 35 -4.51 -12.66 -19.99
CA ILE A 35 -3.67 -12.92 -21.15
C ILE A 35 -2.22 -12.53 -20.85
N ALA A 36 -1.97 -11.32 -20.37
CA ALA A 36 -0.63 -10.85 -20.04
C ALA A 36 0.07 -11.70 -18.95
N VAL A 37 -0.69 -12.19 -17.96
CA VAL A 37 -0.17 -13.10 -16.94
C VAL A 37 0.23 -14.44 -17.54
N ARG A 38 -0.63 -15.03 -18.38
CA ARG A 38 -0.36 -16.31 -19.05
C ARG A 38 0.86 -16.22 -19.97
N ASP A 39 0.93 -15.17 -20.78
CA ASP A 39 2.02 -15.00 -21.73
C ASP A 39 3.37 -14.78 -21.02
N ALA A 40 3.38 -14.03 -19.91
CA ALA A 40 4.58 -13.87 -19.08
C ALA A 40 4.99 -15.15 -18.35
N GLU A 41 4.01 -15.96 -17.92
CA GLU A 41 4.26 -17.27 -17.32
C GLU A 41 4.87 -18.24 -18.34
N GLU A 42 4.31 -18.32 -19.55
CA GLU A 42 4.81 -19.17 -20.62
C GLU A 42 6.24 -18.77 -21.02
N GLU A 43 6.49 -17.48 -21.21
CA GLU A 43 7.84 -16.98 -21.47
C GLU A 43 8.83 -17.36 -20.38
N ALA A 44 8.47 -17.15 -19.10
CA ALA A 44 9.33 -17.52 -17.98
C ALA A 44 9.60 -19.03 -17.92
N ARG A 45 8.62 -19.88 -18.27
CA ARG A 45 8.78 -21.33 -18.31
C ARG A 45 9.75 -21.79 -19.39
N THR A 46 9.75 -21.15 -20.57
CA THR A 46 10.67 -21.49 -21.66
C THR A 46 12.14 -21.20 -21.31
N MET A 47 12.38 -20.27 -20.39
CA MET A 47 13.74 -19.89 -19.96
C MET A 47 14.24 -20.71 -18.76
N VAL A 48 13.45 -21.65 -18.26
CA VAL A 48 13.90 -22.59 -17.20
C VAL A 48 15.00 -23.49 -17.75
N GLY A 49 16.14 -23.54 -17.05
CA GLY A 49 17.32 -24.29 -17.49
C GLY A 49 18.30 -23.52 -18.37
N ASP A 50 17.95 -22.30 -18.81
CA ASP A 50 18.91 -21.43 -19.48
C ASP A 50 19.93 -20.88 -18.49
N ALA A 51 21.22 -21.09 -18.81
CA ALA A 51 22.33 -20.70 -17.96
C ALA A 51 22.49 -19.17 -17.81
N ASN A 52 21.98 -18.39 -18.78
CA ASN A 52 22.08 -16.93 -18.78
C ASN A 52 20.89 -16.24 -18.12
N THR A 53 19.97 -17.04 -17.60
CA THR A 53 18.77 -16.56 -16.93
C THR A 53 18.91 -16.62 -15.41
N ILE A 54 18.41 -15.57 -14.74
CA ILE A 54 18.38 -15.44 -13.28
C ILE A 54 16.97 -15.06 -12.84
N TRP A 55 16.51 -15.66 -11.75
CA TRP A 55 15.26 -15.30 -11.06
C TRP A 55 15.58 -14.63 -9.72
N THR A 56 14.86 -13.57 -9.40
CA THR A 56 15.11 -12.75 -8.20
C THR A 56 13.82 -12.51 -7.43
N ASP A 57 13.89 -12.59 -6.10
CA ASP A 57 12.77 -12.36 -5.21
C ASP A 57 13.21 -11.74 -3.88
N GLY A 58 12.31 -10.98 -3.25
CA GLY A 58 12.48 -10.38 -1.94
C GLY A 58 11.36 -10.75 -0.98
N SER A 59 11.67 -11.35 0.16
CA SER A 59 10.68 -11.77 1.13
C SER A 59 10.80 -11.02 2.45
N ARG A 60 9.64 -10.66 3.05
CA ARG A 60 9.57 -10.06 4.37
C ARG A 60 8.75 -10.93 5.32
N LEU A 61 9.36 -11.39 6.41
CA LEU A 61 8.72 -12.17 7.45
C LEU A 61 7.79 -11.31 8.32
N GLU A 62 6.91 -11.96 9.07
CA GLU A 62 5.98 -11.29 10.01
C GLU A 62 6.70 -10.49 11.09
N ASP A 63 7.86 -10.94 11.53
CA ASP A 63 8.72 -10.24 12.50
C ASP A 63 9.43 -9.01 11.91
N GLY A 64 9.29 -8.79 10.62
CA GLY A 64 9.81 -7.63 9.91
C GLY A 64 11.22 -7.82 9.34
N ARG A 65 11.83 -9.00 9.46
CA ARG A 65 13.10 -9.31 8.79
C ARG A 65 12.89 -9.49 7.30
N VAL A 66 13.83 -8.99 6.51
CA VAL A 66 13.79 -9.06 5.04
C VAL A 66 14.95 -9.87 4.55
N GLY A 67 14.67 -10.82 3.66
CA GLY A 67 15.65 -11.61 2.94
C GLY A 67 15.55 -11.43 1.44
N ILE A 68 16.63 -11.72 0.75
CA ILE A 68 16.68 -11.74 -0.70
C ILE A 68 17.02 -13.14 -1.19
N GLY A 69 16.51 -13.51 -2.35
CA GLY A 69 16.78 -14.76 -3.01
C GLY A 69 17.05 -14.58 -4.50
N VAL A 70 18.01 -15.30 -4.98
CA VAL A 70 18.36 -15.37 -6.41
C VAL A 70 18.55 -16.83 -6.77
N ALA A 71 17.97 -17.28 -7.88
CA ALA A 71 18.13 -18.63 -8.41
C ALA A 71 18.61 -18.58 -9.87
N TRP A 72 19.43 -19.52 -10.25
CA TRP A 72 19.93 -19.66 -11.62
C TRP A 72 20.28 -21.10 -11.92
N TYR A 73 20.45 -21.43 -13.21
CA TYR A 73 20.85 -22.73 -13.67
C TYR A 73 22.33 -22.74 -14.10
N GLU A 74 23.06 -23.79 -13.74
CA GLU A 74 24.41 -24.05 -14.23
C GLU A 74 24.46 -25.46 -14.86
N HIS A 75 24.81 -25.52 -16.13
CA HIS A 75 25.04 -26.84 -16.75
C HIS A 75 26.20 -27.56 -16.04
N LYS A 76 25.99 -28.80 -15.64
CA LYS A 76 27.03 -29.62 -15.01
C LYS A 76 28.17 -29.82 -16.02
N LYS A 77 29.38 -29.58 -15.59
CA LYS A 77 30.55 -30.07 -16.30
C LYS A 77 30.63 -31.57 -16.10
N GLU A 78 30.86 -32.32 -17.19
CA GLU A 78 31.05 -33.77 -17.10
C GLU A 78 32.08 -34.12 -16.02
N GLY A 79 31.70 -34.94 -15.03
CA GLY A 79 32.57 -35.38 -13.93
C GLY A 79 32.35 -34.72 -12.56
N GLU A 80 31.44 -33.72 -12.41
CA GLU A 80 31.12 -33.14 -11.10
C GLU A 80 30.05 -33.98 -10.37
N VAL A 81 30.41 -34.59 -9.23
CA VAL A 81 29.49 -35.21 -8.30
C VAL A 81 28.69 -34.14 -7.57
N SER A 82 27.37 -34.22 -7.60
CA SER A 82 26.46 -33.31 -6.92
C SER A 82 26.49 -33.55 -5.41
N GLU A 83 27.34 -32.84 -4.69
CA GLU A 83 27.21 -32.67 -3.23
C GLU A 83 26.40 -31.44 -2.91
N GLU A 84 25.34 -31.60 -2.13
CA GLU A 84 24.67 -30.45 -1.43
C GLU A 84 25.68 -29.83 -0.46
N ARG A 85 26.41 -28.86 -0.91
CA ARG A 85 27.31 -28.10 -0.02
C ARG A 85 26.73 -26.72 0.30
N LEU A 86 26.43 -26.53 1.58
CA LEU A 86 26.25 -25.22 2.17
C LEU A 86 27.62 -24.51 2.16
N ILE A 87 27.92 -23.75 1.11
CA ILE A 87 29.18 -23.04 1.03
C ILE A 87 29.04 -21.72 1.80
N THR A 88 29.22 -21.75 3.12
CA THR A 88 29.50 -20.58 3.93
C THR A 88 30.94 -20.12 3.67
N LYS A 89 31.19 -19.45 2.57
CA LYS A 89 32.50 -18.82 2.35
C LYS A 89 32.62 -17.58 3.27
N ARG A 90 33.23 -17.77 4.45
CA ARG A 90 33.88 -16.69 5.17
C ARG A 90 35.12 -16.27 4.36
N ARG A 91 35.00 -15.33 3.44
CA ARG A 91 36.15 -14.70 2.83
C ARG A 91 36.64 -13.61 3.80
N ASN A 92 37.69 -13.93 4.59
CA ASN A 92 38.49 -12.94 5.28
C ASN A 92 39.28 -12.16 4.21
N TYR A 93 38.76 -11.02 3.79
CA TYR A 93 39.57 -10.03 3.09
C TYR A 93 40.45 -9.34 4.15
N ARG A 94 41.72 -9.76 4.30
CA ARG A 94 42.79 -8.93 4.82
C ARG A 94 43.09 -7.89 3.76
N THR A 95 42.53 -6.70 3.89
CA THR A 95 42.89 -5.54 3.11
C THR A 95 44.08 -4.86 3.78
N GLY A 96 45.30 -5.24 3.36
CA GLY A 96 46.45 -4.32 3.43
C GLY A 96 46.33 -3.34 2.27
N GLY A 97 45.93 -2.10 2.53
CA GLY A 97 45.85 -1.09 1.48
C GLY A 97 44.91 0.05 1.91
N LYS A 98 45.44 1.27 1.84
CA LYS A 98 44.83 2.54 2.25
C LYS A 98 43.35 2.66 1.91
N ARG A 99 42.54 3.01 2.93
CA ARG A 99 41.11 3.37 2.80
C ARG A 99 40.94 4.45 1.73
N ARG A 100 40.30 4.08 0.62
CA ARG A 100 39.50 5.02 -0.15
C ARG A 100 38.07 4.94 0.42
N GLU A 101 37.63 5.99 1.04
CA GLU A 101 36.24 6.18 1.46
C GLU A 101 35.36 6.21 0.21
N GLY A 102 34.45 5.27 0.09
CA GLY A 102 33.47 5.23 -0.97
C GLY A 102 33.15 3.81 -1.44
N HIS A 103 31.99 3.31 -1.06
CA HIS A 103 31.20 2.28 -1.77
C HIS A 103 31.49 0.77 -1.55
N ALA A 104 32.32 0.35 -0.58
CA ALA A 104 32.59 -1.09 -0.37
C ALA A 104 31.76 -1.80 0.73
N GLY A 105 30.71 -1.18 1.26
CA GLY A 105 30.02 -1.62 2.50
C GLY A 105 29.06 -2.79 2.41
N TYR A 106 28.60 -3.22 1.23
CA TYR A 106 27.46 -4.14 1.12
C TYR A 106 27.78 -5.62 0.91
N LEU A 107 29.02 -6.06 0.87
CA LEU A 107 29.35 -7.42 0.44
C LEU A 107 30.10 -8.30 1.47
N GLY A 108 30.15 -7.92 2.73
CA GLY A 108 30.88 -8.64 3.77
C GLY A 108 30.01 -9.31 4.83
N GLY A 109 29.29 -10.38 4.50
CA GLY A 109 28.46 -11.14 5.45
C GLY A 109 28.19 -12.57 4.98
N SER A 110 27.52 -13.38 5.81
CA SER A 110 27.19 -14.74 5.48
C SER A 110 26.20 -14.78 4.31
N ARG A 111 26.69 -15.23 3.14
CA ARG A 111 25.87 -15.56 1.99
C ARG A 111 25.67 -17.07 1.99
N SER A 112 24.45 -17.52 1.85
CA SER A 112 24.19 -18.92 1.56
C SER A 112 24.15 -19.11 0.05
N ILE A 113 25.10 -19.86 -0.52
CA ILE A 113 24.98 -20.39 -1.87
C ILE A 113 24.70 -21.87 -1.70
N ARG A 114 23.58 -22.34 -2.26
CA ARG A 114 23.19 -23.75 -2.25
C ARG A 114 23.27 -24.29 -3.67
N ALA A 115 23.86 -25.44 -3.82
CA ALA A 115 23.72 -26.27 -5.01
C ALA A 115 22.53 -27.20 -4.77
N HIS A 116 21.59 -27.22 -5.70
CA HIS A 116 20.49 -28.17 -5.70
C HIS A 116 20.75 -29.20 -6.79
N GLY A 117 20.27 -30.41 -6.62
CA GLY A 117 20.32 -31.43 -7.69
C GLY A 117 19.90 -30.82 -9.04
N GLU A 118 20.31 -31.43 -10.13
CA GLU A 118 19.88 -31.04 -11.49
C GLU A 118 20.45 -29.73 -12.04
N GLY A 119 21.54 -29.18 -11.49
CA GLY A 119 22.21 -27.98 -12.03
C GLY A 119 21.72 -26.67 -11.46
N TRP A 120 20.68 -26.66 -10.63
CA TRP A 120 20.20 -25.45 -9.98
C TRP A 120 21.16 -24.92 -8.90
N ARG A 121 21.29 -23.62 -8.87
CA ARG A 121 21.99 -22.85 -7.84
C ARG A 121 21.05 -21.81 -7.27
N SER A 122 21.19 -21.52 -6.01
CA SER A 122 20.53 -20.37 -5.39
C SER A 122 21.45 -19.66 -4.41
N GLY A 123 21.24 -18.37 -4.23
CA GLY A 123 22.01 -17.57 -3.29
C GLY A 123 21.14 -16.49 -2.67
N GLY A 124 21.38 -16.21 -1.38
CA GLY A 124 20.62 -15.19 -0.68
C GLY A 124 21.32 -14.69 0.56
N PHE A 125 20.82 -13.59 1.10
CA PHE A 125 21.26 -13.03 2.38
C PHE A 125 20.13 -12.21 3.03
N SER A 126 20.27 -11.96 4.33
CA SER A 126 19.32 -11.14 5.08
C SER A 126 19.73 -9.66 5.06
N LEU A 127 18.75 -8.79 4.82
CA LEU A 127 18.87 -7.35 5.07
C LEU A 127 18.60 -7.01 6.53
N GLY A 128 18.05 -7.93 7.31
CA GLY A 128 17.60 -7.69 8.67
C GLY A 128 16.28 -6.95 8.76
N GLY A 129 16.00 -6.37 9.93
CA GLY A 129 14.88 -5.46 10.14
C GLY A 129 15.20 -4.05 9.64
N GLY A 130 14.18 -3.20 9.54
CA GLY A 130 14.37 -1.83 9.05
C GLY A 130 14.26 -1.67 7.54
N HIS A 131 13.75 -2.70 6.87
CA HIS A 131 13.49 -2.74 5.42
C HIS A 131 12.04 -3.20 5.15
N GLU A 132 11.58 -2.99 3.93
CA GLU A 132 10.30 -3.50 3.42
C GLU A 132 10.56 -4.60 2.38
N ALA A 133 9.52 -5.38 2.02
CA ALA A 133 9.61 -6.37 0.95
C ALA A 133 10.16 -5.74 -0.34
N TYR A 134 9.67 -4.56 -0.69
CA TYR A 134 10.15 -3.77 -1.82
C TYR A 134 11.68 -3.55 -1.83
N ASP A 135 12.30 -3.34 -0.67
CA ASP A 135 13.76 -3.19 -0.57
C ASP A 135 14.46 -4.53 -0.82
N GLY A 136 13.82 -5.64 -0.41
CA GLY A 136 14.25 -7.00 -0.71
C GLY A 136 14.29 -7.27 -2.21
N GLU A 137 13.21 -6.92 -2.91
CA GLU A 137 13.09 -7.07 -4.37
C GLU A 137 14.20 -6.31 -5.12
N LEU A 138 14.41 -5.04 -4.78
CA LEU A 138 15.49 -4.26 -5.38
C LEU A 138 16.87 -4.81 -5.07
N ALA A 139 17.10 -5.23 -3.83
CA ALA A 139 18.37 -5.81 -3.42
C ALA A 139 18.61 -7.17 -4.12
N ALA A 140 17.56 -7.97 -4.37
CA ALA A 140 17.65 -9.21 -5.12
C ALA A 140 18.06 -8.95 -6.59
N LEU A 141 17.47 -7.94 -7.24
CA LEU A 141 17.90 -7.51 -8.59
C LEU A 141 19.38 -7.08 -8.61
N VAL A 142 19.79 -6.25 -7.64
CA VAL A 142 21.23 -5.85 -7.51
C VAL A 142 22.10 -7.10 -7.36
N TYR A 143 21.69 -8.06 -6.54
CA TYR A 143 22.47 -9.27 -6.31
C TYR A 143 22.53 -10.17 -7.56
N GLY A 144 21.42 -10.29 -8.30
CA GLY A 144 21.41 -10.96 -9.61
C GLY A 144 22.41 -10.34 -10.58
N LEU A 145 22.44 -9.01 -10.69
CA LEU A 145 23.42 -8.30 -11.51
C LEU A 145 24.87 -8.52 -11.03
N VAL A 146 25.11 -8.61 -9.71
CA VAL A 146 26.45 -8.95 -9.18
C VAL A 146 26.88 -10.35 -9.59
N ILE A 147 25.95 -11.33 -9.58
CA ILE A 147 26.23 -12.71 -10.03
C ILE A 147 26.59 -12.70 -11.52
N LEU A 148 25.81 -12.03 -12.36
CA LEU A 148 26.06 -11.94 -13.81
C LEU A 148 27.42 -11.25 -14.08
N HIS A 149 27.69 -10.14 -13.43
CA HIS A 149 28.99 -9.47 -13.56
C HIS A 149 30.18 -10.38 -13.17
N GLY A 150 29.99 -11.21 -12.14
CA GLY A 150 31.00 -12.18 -11.66
C GLY A 150 31.26 -13.34 -12.61
N ARG A 151 30.37 -13.61 -13.57
CA ARG A 151 30.57 -14.66 -14.61
C ARG A 151 31.69 -14.30 -15.60
N ASN A 152 31.95 -13.02 -15.72
CA ASN A 152 33.07 -12.52 -16.55
C ASN A 152 33.00 -12.93 -18.03
N GLN A 153 31.78 -13.04 -18.58
CA GLN A 153 31.49 -13.38 -19.98
C GLN A 153 31.38 -12.12 -20.83
N ASP A 154 31.64 -12.24 -22.13
CA ASP A 154 31.50 -11.18 -23.12
C ASP A 154 30.45 -11.55 -24.15
N ARG A 155 29.80 -10.56 -24.75
CA ARG A 155 28.80 -10.73 -25.83
C ARG A 155 27.73 -11.76 -25.51
N THR A 156 27.24 -11.71 -24.27
CA THR A 156 26.23 -12.63 -23.76
C THR A 156 24.93 -11.88 -23.50
N ASP A 157 23.81 -12.50 -23.86
CA ASP A 157 22.47 -11.97 -23.57
C ASP A 157 22.01 -12.54 -22.23
N TYR A 158 21.75 -11.66 -21.27
CA TYR A 158 21.30 -12.02 -19.93
C TYR A 158 19.83 -11.64 -19.72
N THR A 159 19.08 -12.55 -19.11
CA THR A 159 17.71 -12.29 -18.69
C THR A 159 17.58 -12.39 -17.17
N ILE A 160 16.90 -11.42 -16.56
CA ILE A 160 16.56 -11.43 -15.12
C ILE A 160 15.04 -11.38 -14.99
N PHE A 161 14.47 -12.37 -14.33
CA PHE A 161 13.06 -12.39 -13.97
C PHE A 161 12.84 -11.90 -12.54
N THR A 162 11.76 -11.12 -12.35
CA THR A 162 11.26 -10.64 -11.06
C THR A 162 9.75 -10.51 -11.11
N ASP A 163 9.06 -10.75 -10.03
CA ASP A 163 7.61 -10.49 -9.92
C ASP A 163 7.28 -9.07 -9.45
N SER A 164 8.32 -8.29 -9.10
CA SER A 164 8.18 -6.93 -8.59
C SER A 164 8.13 -5.85 -9.67
N THR A 165 6.94 -5.53 -10.17
CA THR A 165 6.77 -4.37 -11.09
C THR A 165 7.19 -3.05 -10.45
N ALA A 166 7.15 -2.94 -9.12
CA ALA A 166 7.60 -1.76 -8.40
C ALA A 166 9.13 -1.57 -8.49
N ALA A 167 9.89 -2.66 -8.34
CA ALA A 167 11.34 -2.66 -8.48
C ALA A 167 11.75 -2.34 -9.94
N MET A 168 11.06 -2.92 -10.92
CA MET A 168 11.29 -2.64 -12.35
C MET A 168 11.06 -1.15 -12.67
N ARG A 169 9.93 -0.58 -12.24
CA ARG A 169 9.64 0.85 -12.44
C ARG A 169 10.66 1.75 -11.74
N ARG A 170 11.23 1.29 -10.63
CA ARG A 170 12.28 2.03 -9.93
C ARG A 170 13.57 2.14 -10.74
N LEU A 171 13.93 1.09 -11.47
CA LEU A 171 15.09 1.12 -12.36
C LEU A 171 14.89 2.07 -13.55
N MET A 172 13.66 2.21 -14.04
CA MET A 172 13.34 3.13 -15.13
C MET A 172 13.22 4.59 -14.67
N GLY A 173 12.68 4.81 -13.47
CA GLY A 173 12.33 6.15 -12.99
C GLY A 173 13.53 6.91 -12.43
N ASP A 174 13.62 8.21 -12.68
CA ASP A 174 14.67 9.11 -12.14
C ASP A 174 14.23 9.89 -10.88
N ALA A 175 12.94 9.90 -10.58
CA ALA A 175 12.39 10.66 -9.46
C ALA A 175 13.03 10.27 -8.11
N PRO A 176 13.26 11.24 -7.18
CA PRO A 176 13.76 10.94 -5.85
C PRO A 176 12.76 10.08 -5.07
N GLY A 177 13.26 9.18 -4.24
CA GLY A 177 12.39 8.36 -3.40
C GLY A 177 13.00 7.04 -2.96
N PRO A 178 12.22 6.19 -2.27
CA PRO A 178 12.67 4.92 -1.74
C PRO A 178 13.34 4.03 -2.80
N GLY A 179 14.42 3.36 -2.43
CA GLY A 179 15.15 2.45 -3.31
C GLY A 179 16.05 3.12 -4.34
N GLN A 180 16.22 4.46 -4.29
CA GLN A 180 17.06 5.18 -5.26
C GLN A 180 18.53 4.73 -5.19
N ASP A 181 19.06 4.53 -3.99
CA ASP A 181 20.45 4.09 -3.80
C ASP A 181 20.70 2.70 -4.41
N MET A 182 19.76 1.79 -4.24
CA MET A 182 19.80 0.45 -4.85
C MET A 182 19.67 0.51 -6.37
N ALA A 183 18.82 1.38 -6.91
CA ALA A 183 18.67 1.57 -8.35
C ALA A 183 19.96 2.15 -8.96
N ILE A 184 20.60 3.14 -8.34
CA ILE A 184 21.90 3.67 -8.78
C ILE A 184 22.92 2.54 -8.84
N ARG A 185 23.00 1.73 -7.80
CA ARG A 185 23.93 0.60 -7.73
C ARG A 185 23.65 -0.46 -8.81
N ALA A 186 22.37 -0.78 -9.05
CA ALA A 186 22.00 -1.67 -10.14
C ALA A 186 22.50 -1.16 -11.49
N ILE A 187 22.34 0.13 -11.77
CA ILE A 187 22.78 0.77 -13.00
C ILE A 187 24.31 0.76 -13.13
N GLU A 188 25.04 1.05 -12.06
CA GLU A 188 26.51 1.00 -12.07
C GLU A 188 27.03 -0.39 -12.42
N ILE A 189 26.42 -1.45 -11.88
CA ILE A 189 26.80 -2.83 -12.18
C ILE A 189 26.40 -3.19 -13.59
N ALA A 190 25.18 -2.84 -14.02
CA ALA A 190 24.68 -3.10 -15.37
C ALA A 190 25.57 -2.42 -16.42
N ASN A 191 26.01 -1.19 -16.20
CA ASN A 191 26.95 -0.49 -17.10
C ASN A 191 28.26 -1.29 -17.26
N ARG A 192 28.79 -1.87 -16.17
CA ARG A 192 30.03 -2.70 -16.26
C ARG A 192 29.81 -3.98 -17.04
N ILE A 193 28.61 -4.55 -16.99
CA ILE A 193 28.25 -5.75 -17.76
C ILE A 193 28.12 -5.37 -19.24
N THR A 194 27.41 -4.30 -19.58
CA THR A 194 27.18 -3.88 -20.96
C THR A 194 28.44 -3.34 -21.66
N GLN A 195 29.39 -2.75 -20.94
CA GLN A 195 30.69 -2.34 -21.46
C GLN A 195 31.49 -3.49 -22.07
N ARG A 196 31.14 -4.75 -21.74
CA ARG A 196 31.74 -5.97 -22.30
C ARG A 196 30.98 -6.51 -23.50
N GLY A 197 30.05 -5.73 -24.07
CA GLY A 197 29.22 -6.13 -25.19
C GLY A 197 28.05 -7.05 -24.82
N ASN A 198 27.76 -7.21 -23.50
CA ASN A 198 26.64 -8.00 -23.03
C ASN A 198 25.35 -7.19 -23.10
N THR A 199 24.22 -7.87 -23.25
CA THR A 199 22.89 -7.27 -23.08
C THR A 199 22.25 -7.73 -21.77
N ILE A 200 21.34 -6.92 -21.23
CA ILE A 200 20.59 -7.25 -20.02
C ILE A 200 19.12 -6.95 -20.29
N THR A 201 18.27 -7.94 -20.12
CA THR A 201 16.81 -7.77 -20.16
C THR A 201 16.21 -8.16 -18.81
N ILE A 202 15.48 -7.24 -18.20
CA ILE A 202 14.70 -7.52 -16.98
C ILE A 202 13.25 -7.73 -17.39
N ARG A 203 12.67 -8.88 -17.05
CA ARG A 203 11.34 -9.32 -17.40
C ARG A 203 10.50 -9.57 -16.16
N TRP A 204 9.23 -9.32 -16.28
CA TRP A 204 8.28 -9.64 -15.23
C TRP A 204 7.83 -11.10 -15.35
N THR A 205 7.67 -11.78 -14.20
CA THR A 205 7.02 -13.07 -14.09
C THR A 205 5.91 -13.00 -13.03
N PRO A 206 4.77 -13.68 -13.23
CA PRO A 206 3.75 -13.76 -12.19
C PRO A 206 4.27 -14.47 -10.94
N ALA A 207 3.91 -13.97 -9.75
CA ALA A 207 4.20 -14.63 -8.48
C ALA A 207 3.38 -15.91 -8.30
N HIS A 208 3.96 -16.94 -7.71
CA HIS A 208 3.27 -18.16 -7.23
C HIS A 208 2.47 -18.96 -8.29
N VAL A 209 2.90 -18.93 -9.53
CA VAL A 209 2.28 -19.71 -10.63
C VAL A 209 3.07 -21.00 -10.97
N GLY A 210 4.04 -21.38 -10.13
CA GLY A 210 4.80 -22.61 -10.29
C GLY A 210 5.92 -22.55 -11.35
N VAL A 211 6.41 -21.34 -11.71
CA VAL A 211 7.65 -21.18 -12.48
C VAL A 211 8.83 -21.53 -11.58
N GLU A 212 9.54 -22.61 -11.89
CA GLU A 212 10.52 -23.22 -10.99
C GLU A 212 11.60 -22.24 -10.51
N GLY A 213 12.15 -21.44 -11.41
CA GLY A 213 13.18 -20.45 -11.06
C GLY A 213 12.67 -19.41 -10.06
N ASN A 214 11.44 -18.92 -10.24
CA ASN A 214 10.81 -17.95 -9.34
C ASN A 214 10.49 -18.57 -7.97
N GLU A 215 9.94 -19.79 -7.93
CA GLU A 215 9.65 -20.49 -6.68
C GLU A 215 10.95 -20.80 -5.88
N ARG A 216 12.05 -21.05 -6.58
CA ARG A 216 13.37 -21.23 -5.94
C ARG A 216 13.92 -19.93 -5.39
N ALA A 217 13.77 -18.82 -6.09
CA ALA A 217 14.15 -17.50 -5.61
C ALA A 217 13.34 -17.10 -4.37
N ASP A 218 11.99 -17.27 -4.39
CA ASP A 218 11.09 -17.02 -3.27
C ASP A 218 11.48 -17.85 -2.04
N ARG A 219 11.67 -19.15 -2.19
CA ARG A 219 12.10 -20.03 -1.09
C ARG A 219 13.43 -19.59 -0.52
N THR A 220 14.39 -19.24 -1.38
CA THR A 220 15.71 -18.76 -0.97
C THR A 220 15.61 -17.43 -0.23
N ALA A 221 14.74 -16.51 -0.66
CA ALA A 221 14.49 -15.24 0.02
C ALA A 221 13.89 -15.44 1.42
N LYS A 222 12.92 -16.34 1.56
CA LYS A 222 12.31 -16.70 2.86
C LYS A 222 13.33 -17.32 3.81
N ASP A 223 14.13 -18.26 3.35
CA ASP A 223 15.21 -18.88 4.12
C ASP A 223 16.25 -17.83 4.55
N ALA A 224 16.67 -17.00 3.60
CA ALA A 224 17.65 -15.95 3.86
C ALA A 224 17.18 -14.93 4.90
N ALA A 225 15.88 -14.60 4.95
CA ALA A 225 15.31 -13.71 5.95
C ALA A 225 15.48 -14.23 7.40
N THR A 226 15.66 -15.55 7.59
CA THR A 226 15.90 -16.14 8.90
C THR A 226 17.35 -16.00 9.38
N LEU A 227 18.29 -15.71 8.47
CA LEU A 227 19.70 -15.60 8.78
C LEU A 227 20.05 -14.26 9.46
N PRO A 228 21.18 -14.20 10.17
CA PRO A 228 21.70 -12.92 10.64
C PRO A 228 21.94 -11.97 9.45
N PRO A 229 21.64 -10.66 9.61
CA PRO A 229 21.84 -9.70 8.53
C PRO A 229 23.32 -9.57 8.17
N LEU A 230 23.60 -9.23 6.93
CA LEU A 230 24.95 -8.89 6.49
C LEU A 230 25.48 -7.72 7.32
N ARG A 231 26.78 -7.77 7.68
CA ARG A 231 27.43 -6.65 8.37
C ARG A 231 27.27 -5.37 7.55
N GLY A 232 26.70 -4.34 8.17
CA GLY A 232 26.46 -3.05 7.55
C GLY A 232 25.07 -2.86 6.93
N THR A 233 24.29 -3.92 6.68
CA THR A 233 22.90 -3.79 6.20
C THR A 233 21.91 -3.58 7.35
N GLY A 234 22.10 -4.29 8.46
CA GLY A 234 21.19 -4.20 9.63
C GLY A 234 21.27 -2.90 10.43
N SER A 235 22.20 -1.98 10.08
CA SER A 235 22.36 -0.68 10.72
C SER A 235 21.77 0.48 9.94
N ARG A 236 21.10 0.23 8.82
CA ARG A 236 20.45 1.27 8.01
C ARG A 236 18.95 1.00 7.90
N PHE A 237 18.18 2.06 7.93
CA PHE A 237 16.76 2.02 7.66
C PHE A 237 16.47 2.47 6.23
N SER A 238 15.66 1.71 5.49
CA SER A 238 15.18 2.17 4.19
C SER A 238 14.16 3.29 4.35
N LEU A 239 14.07 4.16 3.35
CA LEU A 239 13.08 5.22 3.32
C LEU A 239 11.66 4.65 3.22
N ALA A 240 11.47 3.50 2.56
CA ALA A 240 10.20 2.79 2.49
C ALA A 240 9.72 2.38 3.90
N TYR A 241 10.62 1.76 4.67
CA TYR A 241 10.37 1.37 6.06
C TYR A 241 10.04 2.58 6.93
N LEU A 242 10.83 3.64 6.87
CA LEU A 242 10.60 4.86 7.65
C LEU A 242 9.26 5.51 7.32
N LYS A 243 8.91 5.62 6.03
CA LYS A 243 7.58 6.13 5.60
C LYS A 243 6.44 5.31 6.19
N ARG A 244 6.54 3.97 6.15
CA ARG A 244 5.52 3.11 6.76
C ARG A 244 5.44 3.32 8.27
N ARG A 245 6.58 3.26 8.98
CA ARG A 245 6.64 3.44 10.45
C ARG A 245 6.11 4.79 10.90
N THR A 246 6.46 5.86 10.18
CA THR A 246 5.94 7.21 10.45
C THR A 246 4.43 7.26 10.25
N THR A 247 3.93 6.70 9.14
CA THR A 247 2.48 6.66 8.86
C THR A 247 1.72 5.86 9.92
N GLU A 248 2.25 4.72 10.35
CA GLU A 248 1.68 3.92 11.44
C GLU A 248 1.68 4.67 12.77
N GLY A 249 2.79 5.35 13.09
CA GLY A 249 2.91 6.16 14.31
C GLY A 249 1.89 7.30 14.34
N ILE A 250 1.78 8.06 13.25
CA ILE A 250 0.79 9.16 13.11
C ILE A 250 -0.63 8.59 13.22
N THR A 251 -0.93 7.49 12.55
CA THR A 251 -2.27 6.87 12.57
C THR A 251 -2.64 6.39 13.97
N ARG A 252 -1.69 5.77 14.68
CA ARG A 252 -1.88 5.31 16.07
C ARG A 252 -2.10 6.49 17.01
N GLY A 253 -1.25 7.52 16.95
CA GLY A 253 -1.38 8.73 17.76
C GLY A 253 -2.69 9.45 17.53
N TRP A 254 -3.12 9.57 16.26
CA TRP A 254 -4.42 10.15 15.92
C TRP A 254 -5.60 9.34 16.50
N ALA A 255 -5.55 8.02 16.39
CA ALA A 255 -6.61 7.15 16.93
C ALA A 255 -6.69 7.25 18.45
N GLU A 256 -5.57 7.34 19.15
CA GLU A 256 -5.51 7.49 20.61
C GLU A 256 -6.00 8.88 21.07
N ASP A 257 -5.56 9.95 20.42
CA ASP A 257 -6.05 11.31 20.69
C ASP A 257 -7.56 11.42 20.46
N THR A 258 -8.06 10.84 19.37
CA THR A 258 -9.48 10.79 19.07
C THR A 258 -10.26 10.05 20.15
N ARG A 259 -9.79 8.87 20.61
CA ARG A 259 -10.43 8.13 21.72
C ARG A 259 -10.44 8.95 23.02
N THR A 260 -9.33 9.61 23.32
CA THR A 260 -9.20 10.44 24.54
C THR A 260 -10.16 11.61 24.51
N ARG A 261 -10.26 12.32 23.39
CA ARG A 261 -11.21 13.42 23.19
C ARG A 261 -12.67 12.93 23.30
N MET A 262 -12.96 11.76 22.73
CA MET A 262 -14.30 11.15 22.84
C MET A 262 -14.66 10.76 24.26
N ARG A 263 -13.72 10.18 25.03
CA ARG A 263 -13.94 9.87 26.47
C ARG A 263 -14.24 11.13 27.27
N LYS A 264 -13.49 12.20 27.06
CA LYS A 264 -13.74 13.51 27.69
C LYS A 264 -15.07 14.11 27.29
N SER A 265 -15.51 13.95 26.04
CA SER A 265 -16.81 14.47 25.56
C SER A 265 -18.01 13.64 26.03
N ARG A 266 -17.83 12.35 26.36
CA ARG A 266 -18.89 11.50 26.93
C ARG A 266 -19.27 11.94 28.36
N GLY A 267 -18.34 12.56 29.09
CA GLY A 267 -18.62 13.18 30.40
C GLY A 267 -19.43 14.48 30.31
N ALA A 268 -19.48 15.12 29.18
CA ALA A 268 -20.34 16.28 28.87
C ALA A 268 -21.57 15.78 28.11
N LYS A 269 -22.70 15.66 28.80
CA LYS A 269 -24.01 15.16 28.33
C LYS A 269 -24.23 15.21 26.79
N GLY A 270 -24.24 14.07 26.16
CA GLY A 270 -25.15 13.78 25.05
C GLY A 270 -24.82 14.38 23.68
N ARG A 271 -23.59 14.52 23.26
CA ARG A 271 -23.28 14.89 21.87
C ARG A 271 -22.42 13.84 21.15
N GLY A 272 -23.13 13.12 20.29
CA GLY A 272 -22.64 12.53 19.07
C GLY A 272 -21.65 11.38 19.14
N ALA A 273 -22.11 10.14 19.19
CA ALA A 273 -21.30 9.01 18.88
C ALA A 273 -20.73 9.10 17.46
N TYR A 274 -19.45 9.49 17.31
CA TYR A 274 -18.63 8.95 16.26
C TYR A 274 -18.49 7.45 16.55
N GLU A 275 -18.69 6.59 15.55
CA GLU A 275 -18.24 5.20 15.66
C GLU A 275 -16.76 5.25 16.06
N GLU A 276 -16.38 4.53 17.12
CA GLU A 276 -14.96 4.43 17.49
C GLU A 276 -14.20 3.90 16.27
N PRO A 277 -13.18 4.62 15.79
CA PRO A 277 -12.34 4.08 14.74
C PRO A 277 -11.74 2.79 15.29
N GLY A 278 -11.96 1.68 14.59
CA GLY A 278 -11.34 0.40 14.91
C GLY A 278 -9.82 0.58 15.07
N ARG A 279 -9.14 -0.34 15.74
CA ARG A 279 -7.69 -0.29 16.02
C ARG A 279 -6.84 0.03 14.78
N GLU A 280 -7.37 -0.23 13.58
CA GLU A 280 -6.69 -0.07 12.28
C GLU A 280 -7.29 1.03 11.38
N ALA A 281 -8.24 1.80 11.88
CA ALA A 281 -8.88 2.84 11.08
C ALA A 281 -7.88 3.95 10.73
N ARG A 282 -7.38 3.91 9.51
CA ARG A 282 -6.66 5.04 8.92
C ARG A 282 -7.64 6.17 8.65
N PRO A 283 -7.31 7.43 8.95
CA PRO A 283 -8.13 8.57 8.57
C PRO A 283 -8.16 8.66 7.04
N ARG A 284 -9.21 8.07 6.43
CA ARG A 284 -9.42 8.16 4.98
C ARG A 284 -10.57 9.12 4.71
N ILE A 285 -10.30 10.13 3.91
CA ILE A 285 -11.37 10.91 3.31
C ILE A 285 -12.17 9.97 2.42
N ARG A 286 -13.49 9.92 2.63
CA ARG A 286 -14.39 9.06 1.84
C ARG A 286 -14.25 9.37 0.36
N LYS A 287 -14.33 8.34 -0.49
CA LYS A 287 -14.13 8.45 -1.93
C LYS A 287 -15.05 9.48 -2.58
N GLU A 288 -16.28 9.54 -2.12
CA GLU A 288 -17.32 10.47 -2.56
C GLU A 288 -16.92 11.93 -2.25
N LEU A 289 -16.42 12.20 -1.05
CA LEU A 289 -15.94 13.54 -0.65
C LEU A 289 -14.72 14.00 -1.45
N ARG A 290 -13.84 13.07 -1.84
CA ARG A 290 -12.70 13.41 -2.71
C ARG A 290 -13.10 13.83 -4.11
N LYS A 291 -14.23 13.34 -4.61
CA LYS A 291 -14.78 13.64 -5.94
C LYS A 291 -15.72 14.84 -5.92
N ALA A 292 -16.24 15.21 -4.75
CA ALA A 292 -17.19 16.32 -4.61
C ALA A 292 -16.52 17.68 -4.90
N ARG A 293 -17.31 18.62 -5.43
CA ARG A 293 -16.88 20.02 -5.55
C ARG A 293 -16.51 20.58 -4.17
N LYS A 294 -15.43 21.36 -4.10
CA LYS A 294 -14.90 21.90 -2.84
C LYS A 294 -15.97 22.56 -1.95
N GLY A 295 -16.85 23.39 -2.52
CA GLY A 295 -17.92 24.05 -1.78
C GLY A 295 -18.94 23.08 -1.17
N VAL A 296 -19.30 21.99 -1.90
CA VAL A 296 -20.23 20.97 -1.40
C VAL A 296 -19.58 20.15 -0.28
N ALA A 297 -18.32 19.73 -0.46
CA ALA A 297 -17.58 19.02 0.58
C ALA A 297 -17.40 19.88 1.83
N SER A 298 -17.11 21.17 1.69
CA SER A 298 -17.00 22.11 2.81
C SER A 298 -18.31 22.20 3.60
N ARG A 299 -19.45 22.37 2.92
CA ARG A 299 -20.79 22.41 3.56
C ARG A 299 -21.10 21.09 4.29
N PHE A 300 -20.74 19.96 3.68
CA PHE A 300 -20.89 18.66 4.33
C PHE A 300 -20.15 18.61 5.66
N PHE A 301 -18.87 18.98 5.70
CA PHE A 301 -18.09 18.98 6.94
C PHE A 301 -18.60 19.99 7.96
N GLN A 302 -19.04 21.18 7.53
CA GLN A 302 -19.62 22.18 8.42
C GLN A 302 -20.94 21.68 9.04
N LEU A 303 -21.80 21.02 8.26
CA LEU A 303 -23.04 20.44 8.77
C LEU A 303 -22.76 19.24 9.71
N LEU A 304 -21.79 18.42 9.38
CA LEU A 304 -21.37 17.30 10.22
C LEU A 304 -20.83 17.76 11.58
N SER A 305 -19.93 18.73 11.56
CA SER A 305 -19.29 19.29 12.78
C SER A 305 -20.19 20.23 13.59
N GLY A 306 -21.32 20.67 13.04
CA GLY A 306 -22.20 21.65 13.66
C GLY A 306 -21.74 23.11 13.52
N HIS A 307 -20.79 23.37 12.61
CA HIS A 307 -20.27 24.72 12.31
C HIS A 307 -20.79 25.25 10.96
N ALA A 308 -21.90 24.69 10.47
CA ALA A 308 -22.51 25.18 9.23
C ALA A 308 -23.01 26.63 9.40
N MET A 309 -22.88 27.37 8.32
CA MET A 309 -23.32 28.77 8.24
C MET A 309 -24.86 28.79 8.12
N ILE A 310 -25.55 28.51 9.22
CA ILE A 310 -27.02 28.49 9.34
C ILE A 310 -27.45 29.46 10.42
N ALA A 311 -28.70 29.94 10.36
CA ALA A 311 -29.21 31.03 11.19
C ALA A 311 -28.91 30.87 12.70
N PRO A 312 -29.15 29.69 13.34
CA PRO A 312 -28.82 29.54 14.76
C PRO A 312 -27.34 29.68 15.07
N PHE A 313 -26.46 29.15 14.20
CA PHE A 313 -25.01 29.25 14.40
C PHE A 313 -24.52 30.69 14.25
N LEU A 314 -25.00 31.42 13.24
CA LEU A 314 -24.65 32.81 13.01
C LEU A 314 -25.16 33.73 14.12
N LYS A 315 -26.37 33.47 14.62
CA LYS A 315 -26.96 34.21 15.74
C LYS A 315 -26.20 33.96 17.05
N GLU A 316 -25.99 32.71 17.40
CA GLU A 316 -25.39 32.36 18.70
C GLU A 316 -23.90 32.68 18.76
N ARG A 317 -23.16 32.42 17.69
CA ARG A 317 -21.69 32.44 17.69
C ARG A 317 -21.11 33.80 17.26
N TRP A 318 -21.68 34.38 16.21
CA TRP A 318 -21.08 35.56 15.58
C TRP A 318 -21.94 36.78 15.63
N LYS A 319 -23.18 36.66 16.09
CA LYS A 319 -24.14 37.79 16.17
C LYS A 319 -24.37 38.49 14.82
N TRP A 320 -24.28 37.74 13.72
CA TRP A 320 -24.46 38.25 12.37
C TRP A 320 -25.92 38.32 11.93
N THR A 321 -26.82 37.74 12.70
CA THR A 321 -28.26 37.80 12.49
C THR A 321 -28.98 37.78 13.85
N ASP A 322 -30.14 38.41 13.93
CA ASP A 322 -30.98 38.43 15.14
C ASP A 322 -32.00 37.28 15.13
N SER A 323 -32.19 36.66 13.98
CA SER A 323 -33.17 35.59 13.80
C SER A 323 -32.51 34.22 13.65
N ASP A 324 -33.11 33.20 14.23
CA ASP A 324 -32.75 31.78 14.01
C ASP A 324 -33.74 31.05 13.06
N ARG A 325 -34.69 31.81 12.49
CA ARG A 325 -35.66 31.30 11.50
C ARG A 325 -34.99 30.92 10.18
N CYS A 326 -35.56 29.98 9.49
CA CYS A 326 -35.06 29.53 8.19
C CYS A 326 -35.25 30.64 7.15
N TRP A 327 -34.15 31.17 6.64
CA TRP A 327 -34.20 32.19 5.58
C TRP A 327 -34.58 31.68 4.19
N TRP A 328 -34.64 30.34 4.01
CA TRP A 328 -35.09 29.75 2.77
C TRP A 328 -36.62 29.70 2.68
N CYS A 329 -37.28 29.20 3.72
CA CYS A 329 -38.73 29.01 3.71
C CYS A 329 -39.49 30.00 4.64
N GLY A 330 -38.78 30.81 5.41
CA GLY A 330 -39.41 31.70 6.40
C GLY A 330 -40.01 31.00 7.63
N GLY A 331 -40.01 29.66 7.63
CA GLY A 331 -40.63 28.82 8.66
C GLY A 331 -39.82 28.74 9.97
N GLY A 332 -39.85 27.58 10.63
CA GLY A 332 -39.28 27.35 11.95
C GLY A 332 -37.78 27.59 12.04
N ARG A 333 -37.18 27.22 13.18
CA ARG A 333 -35.74 27.34 13.44
C ARG A 333 -34.92 26.60 12.38
N GLN A 334 -33.91 27.23 11.79
CA GLN A 334 -33.07 26.69 10.73
C GLN A 334 -32.05 25.68 11.27
N GLY A 335 -32.51 24.65 11.96
CA GLY A 335 -31.69 23.55 12.42
C GLY A 335 -31.40 22.52 11.33
N ARG A 336 -30.47 21.60 11.59
CA ARG A 336 -30.17 20.50 10.67
C ARG A 336 -31.39 19.63 10.40
N ASP A 337 -32.20 19.32 11.43
CA ASP A 337 -33.41 18.54 11.26
C ASP A 337 -34.41 19.24 10.34
N HIS A 338 -34.63 20.56 10.54
CA HIS A 338 -35.47 21.35 9.65
C HIS A 338 -34.96 21.32 8.19
N LEU A 339 -33.67 21.56 7.97
CA LEU A 339 -33.10 21.64 6.62
C LEU A 339 -33.10 20.30 5.87
N PHE A 340 -33.05 19.18 6.57
CA PHE A 340 -33.00 17.84 5.96
C PHE A 340 -34.33 17.09 5.99
N LYS A 341 -35.37 17.60 6.72
CA LYS A 341 -36.66 16.90 6.87
C LYS A 341 -37.89 17.77 6.61
N GLU A 342 -37.83 19.08 6.92
CA GLU A 342 -39.01 19.91 7.08
C GLU A 342 -39.07 21.13 6.17
N CYS A 343 -37.90 21.58 5.65
CA CYS A 343 -37.83 22.82 4.88
C CYS A 343 -38.65 22.73 3.59
N THR A 344 -39.71 23.55 3.50
CA THR A 344 -40.62 23.54 2.36
C THR A 344 -40.00 23.98 1.05
N THR A 345 -38.96 24.82 1.10
CA THR A 345 -38.21 25.24 -0.09
C THR A 345 -37.55 24.06 -0.79
N TRP A 346 -37.10 23.07 -0.03
CA TRP A 346 -36.36 21.91 -0.54
C TRP A 346 -37.17 20.60 -0.47
N LYS A 347 -38.50 20.71 -0.44
CA LYS A 347 -39.42 19.56 -0.23
C LYS A 347 -39.14 18.42 -1.21
N LYS A 348 -38.88 18.73 -2.49
CA LYS A 348 -38.63 17.74 -3.53
C LYS A 348 -37.29 17.03 -3.30
N GLU A 349 -36.23 17.82 -3.09
CA GLU A 349 -34.86 17.30 -2.90
C GLU A 349 -34.74 16.52 -1.59
N ILE A 350 -35.47 16.92 -0.54
CA ILE A 350 -35.59 16.17 0.71
C ILE A 350 -36.28 14.80 0.45
N ALA A 351 -37.32 14.77 -0.33
CA ALA A 351 -38.00 13.50 -0.66
C ALA A 351 -37.07 12.55 -1.44
N GLU A 352 -36.34 13.07 -2.44
CA GLU A 352 -35.32 12.32 -3.21
C GLU A 352 -34.23 11.77 -2.29
N LEU A 353 -33.69 12.60 -1.38
CA LEU A 353 -32.67 12.20 -0.42
C LEU A 353 -33.13 11.02 0.44
N TRP A 354 -34.32 11.11 1.04
CA TRP A 354 -34.82 10.07 1.93
C TRP A 354 -35.25 8.80 1.18
N GLU A 355 -35.70 8.91 -0.05
CA GLU A 355 -35.91 7.76 -0.92
C GLU A 355 -34.61 7.01 -1.21
N GLU A 356 -33.53 7.73 -1.56
CA GLU A 356 -32.21 7.14 -1.80
C GLU A 356 -31.65 6.50 -0.54
N VAL A 357 -31.73 7.16 0.61
CA VAL A 357 -31.35 6.61 1.91
C VAL A 357 -32.09 5.30 2.21
N GLY A 358 -33.39 5.20 1.84
CA GLY A 358 -34.17 4.00 2.02
C GLY A 358 -33.76 2.84 1.09
N ARG A 359 -33.15 3.11 -0.05
CA ARG A 359 -32.61 2.10 -0.98
C ARG A 359 -31.27 1.51 -0.51
N ILE A 360 -30.53 2.20 0.33
CA ILE A 360 -29.22 1.75 0.82
C ILE A 360 -29.42 0.60 1.83
N PRO A 361 -28.87 -0.61 1.57
CA PRO A 361 -29.08 -1.76 2.45
C PRO A 361 -28.56 -1.51 3.88
N GLY A 362 -29.33 -1.90 4.88
CA GLY A 362 -28.89 -1.91 6.27
C GLY A 362 -27.70 -2.85 6.48
N ARG A 363 -26.85 -2.57 7.47
CA ARG A 363 -25.75 -3.47 7.86
C ARG A 363 -26.35 -4.80 8.32
N ARG A 364 -25.96 -5.93 7.71
CA ARG A 364 -26.22 -7.24 8.27
C ARG A 364 -25.50 -7.34 9.61
N LYS A 365 -26.18 -7.77 10.66
CA LYS A 365 -25.60 -7.99 12.01
C LYS A 365 -24.64 -9.18 12.11
N ASP A 366 -24.34 -9.85 11.00
CA ASP A 366 -23.77 -11.20 10.99
C ASP A 366 -22.24 -11.27 10.82
N GLU A 367 -21.51 -10.17 10.91
CA GLU A 367 -20.04 -10.18 10.74
C GLU A 367 -19.21 -10.13 12.05
N ASN A 368 -19.84 -10.18 13.22
CA ASN A 368 -19.10 -10.13 14.50
C ASN A 368 -19.35 -11.33 15.44
N GLU A 369 -19.88 -12.46 14.94
CA GLU A 369 -19.98 -13.71 15.73
C GLU A 369 -19.29 -14.88 15.02
N ARG A 370 -17.99 -14.76 14.78
CA ARG A 370 -17.11 -15.90 14.51
C ARG A 370 -15.89 -15.87 15.41
N ASP A 371 -16.12 -16.04 16.70
CA ASP A 371 -15.17 -16.62 17.63
C ASP A 371 -15.93 -17.07 18.87
N GLY A 372 -16.22 -18.37 18.91
CA GLY A 372 -16.83 -19.02 20.08
C GLY A 372 -17.55 -20.31 19.72
N GLY A 373 -16.83 -21.42 19.75
CA GLY A 373 -17.16 -22.77 20.10
C GLY A 373 -18.46 -23.46 19.59
N PRO A 374 -18.45 -24.78 19.48
CA PRO A 374 -19.49 -25.54 18.79
C PRO A 374 -20.71 -25.79 19.70
N TYR A 375 -21.86 -25.27 19.33
CA TYR A 375 -23.12 -25.76 19.88
C TYR A 375 -23.97 -26.39 18.77
N LYS A 376 -24.10 -27.72 18.85
CA LYS A 376 -25.03 -28.50 18.03
C LYS A 376 -26.47 -28.23 18.47
N SER A 377 -27.35 -27.85 17.56
CA SER A 377 -28.76 -28.19 17.70
C SER A 377 -29.48 -28.27 16.35
N ARG A 378 -30.35 -29.20 16.34
CA ARG A 378 -31.13 -29.89 15.29
C ARG A 378 -32.18 -29.05 14.61
N LYS A 379 -32.44 -29.46 13.35
CA LYS A 379 -33.71 -29.49 12.59
C LYS A 379 -34.43 -28.18 12.21
N GLY A 380 -34.38 -27.91 10.91
CA GLY A 380 -35.52 -27.75 10.02
C GLY A 380 -36.51 -26.63 10.34
N PHE A 381 -36.49 -25.60 9.48
CA PHE A 381 -37.65 -25.03 8.87
C PHE A 381 -37.19 -23.90 7.92
N GLY A 382 -37.64 -23.97 6.69
CA GLY A 382 -37.38 -22.91 5.71
C GLY A 382 -38.04 -21.61 6.16
N PHE A 383 -37.24 -20.59 6.35
CA PHE A 383 -37.72 -19.22 6.53
C PHE A 383 -37.33 -18.39 5.31
N TYR A 384 -38.33 -17.96 4.60
CA TYR A 384 -38.27 -16.82 3.69
C TYR A 384 -37.65 -15.64 4.44
N VAL A 385 -36.43 -15.27 4.07
CA VAL A 385 -35.80 -14.04 4.56
C VAL A 385 -36.53 -12.86 3.95
N ARG A 386 -37.53 -12.34 4.66
CA ARG A 386 -38.06 -10.98 4.41
C ARG A 386 -36.86 -10.04 4.59
N GLN A 387 -36.42 -9.45 3.49
CA GLN A 387 -35.50 -8.29 3.54
C GLN A 387 -36.17 -7.23 4.43
N ALA A 388 -35.64 -7.06 5.63
CA ALA A 388 -36.02 -5.95 6.49
C ALA A 388 -35.52 -4.67 5.81
N ARG A 389 -36.36 -4.02 5.03
CA ARG A 389 -36.17 -2.63 4.60
C ARG A 389 -36.10 -1.82 5.88
N ALA A 390 -34.89 -1.29 6.20
CA ALA A 390 -34.76 -0.32 7.27
C ALA A 390 -35.72 0.83 6.95
N ARG A 391 -36.76 0.99 7.77
CA ARG A 391 -37.75 2.06 7.58
C ARG A 391 -37.00 3.41 7.70
N PRO A 392 -37.14 4.33 6.74
CA PRO A 392 -36.51 5.66 6.78
C PRO A 392 -36.86 6.46 8.03
N SER A 393 -37.93 6.11 8.73
CA SER A 393 -38.45 6.79 9.92
C SER A 393 -37.51 6.79 11.14
N ASN A 394 -36.53 5.90 11.23
CA ASN A 394 -35.63 5.79 12.38
C ASN A 394 -34.24 6.37 12.16
N THR A 395 -33.92 6.84 10.96
CA THR A 395 -32.62 7.46 10.68
C THR A 395 -32.62 8.92 11.10
N THR A 396 -31.78 9.28 12.05
CA THR A 396 -31.61 10.69 12.46
C THR A 396 -30.78 11.44 11.43
N VAL A 397 -30.92 12.79 11.36
CA VAL A 397 -30.03 13.63 10.51
C VAL A 397 -28.58 13.50 10.94
N ARG A 398 -28.34 13.20 12.18
CA ARG A 398 -27.02 12.90 12.72
C ARG A 398 -26.45 11.61 12.13
N ASP A 399 -27.22 10.51 12.11
CA ASP A 399 -26.82 9.24 11.50
C ASP A 399 -26.60 9.43 10.00
N LEU A 400 -27.47 10.20 9.34
CA LEU A 400 -27.34 10.58 7.94
C LEU A 400 -25.99 11.23 7.62
N LEU A 401 -25.55 12.17 8.44
CA LEU A 401 -24.29 12.90 8.23
C LEU A 401 -23.06 12.10 8.68
N SER A 402 -23.16 11.29 9.74
CA SER A 402 -22.02 10.56 10.31
C SER A 402 -21.75 9.23 9.62
N ASN A 403 -22.79 8.53 9.13
CA ASN A 403 -22.64 7.23 8.50
C ASN A 403 -22.15 7.34 7.06
N GLY A 404 -21.00 6.69 6.79
CA GLY A 404 -20.34 6.71 5.48
C GLY A 404 -21.19 6.27 4.30
N ARG A 405 -22.15 5.40 4.54
CA ARG A 405 -23.04 4.86 3.51
C ARG A 405 -23.91 5.92 2.85
N TYR A 406 -24.30 6.94 3.61
CA TYR A 406 -25.19 8.01 3.15
C TYR A 406 -24.43 9.20 2.56
N THR A 407 -23.09 9.18 2.58
CA THR A 407 -22.27 10.32 2.12
C THR A 407 -22.59 10.73 0.69
N GLY A 408 -22.76 9.77 -0.22
CA GLY A 408 -23.12 10.04 -1.62
C GLY A 408 -24.45 10.76 -1.75
N ALA A 409 -25.51 10.22 -1.11
CA ALA A 409 -26.84 10.81 -1.13
C ALA A 409 -26.85 12.22 -0.53
N VAL A 410 -26.12 12.44 0.57
CA VAL A 410 -26.03 13.79 1.19
C VAL A 410 -25.28 14.76 0.28
N LEU A 411 -24.21 14.36 -0.38
CA LEU A 411 -23.47 15.23 -1.29
C LEU A 411 -24.31 15.59 -2.53
N ASP A 412 -25.09 14.65 -3.06
CA ASP A 412 -26.03 14.92 -4.15
C ASP A 412 -27.11 15.93 -3.74
N PHE A 413 -27.72 15.74 -2.57
CA PHE A 413 -28.66 16.69 -1.98
C PHE A 413 -28.03 18.08 -1.81
N LEU A 414 -26.83 18.17 -1.25
CA LEU A 414 -26.13 19.45 -1.09
C LEU A 414 -25.74 20.06 -2.45
N GLY A 415 -25.48 19.25 -3.45
CA GLY A 415 -25.22 19.71 -4.83
C GLY A 415 -26.43 20.33 -5.51
N LYS A 416 -27.64 19.84 -5.21
CA LYS A 416 -28.91 20.31 -5.74
C LYS A 416 -29.51 21.48 -4.95
N THR A 417 -29.06 21.68 -3.71
CA THR A 417 -29.60 22.68 -2.79
C THR A 417 -28.55 23.70 -2.35
N ARG A 418 -29.03 24.77 -1.74
CA ARG A 418 -28.16 25.76 -1.08
C ARG A 418 -28.09 25.56 0.46
N VAL A 419 -28.43 24.39 0.95
CA VAL A 419 -28.39 24.03 2.36
C VAL A 419 -26.96 24.19 2.89
N GLY A 420 -26.79 24.96 3.97
CA GLY A 420 -25.49 25.30 4.56
C GLY A 420 -24.79 26.51 3.92
N GLU A 421 -25.42 27.17 2.97
CA GLU A 421 -24.98 28.47 2.45
C GLU A 421 -25.72 29.63 3.16
N VAL A 422 -25.09 30.75 3.20
CA VAL A 422 -25.72 31.99 3.67
C VAL A 422 -26.52 32.62 2.53
N ARG A 423 -27.75 33.04 2.80
CA ARG A 423 -28.55 33.79 1.83
C ARG A 423 -28.09 35.26 1.81
N GLU A 424 -27.94 35.82 0.62
CA GLU A 424 -27.63 37.23 0.44
C GLU A 424 -28.65 38.14 1.15
N GLY A 425 -28.17 39.16 1.79
CA GLY A 425 -29.00 40.13 2.53
C GLY A 425 -29.43 39.70 3.95
N VAL A 426 -29.03 38.51 4.44
CA VAL A 426 -29.34 38.02 5.79
C VAL A 426 -28.32 38.44 6.84
N ILE A 427 -27.10 38.73 6.43
CA ILE A 427 -26.07 39.23 7.37
C ILE A 427 -26.26 40.71 7.59
N CYS A 428 -26.69 41.07 8.79
CA CYS A 428 -26.58 42.46 9.28
C CYS A 428 -25.12 42.69 9.66
N LYS A 429 -24.49 43.67 9.03
CA LYS A 429 -23.15 44.14 9.44
C LYS A 429 -23.20 44.91 10.71
#